data_c8281a94dfa1c132403bda295fc764dc
#
_entry.id   c8281a94dfa1c132403bda295fc764dc
#
_cell.length_a   1.000
_cell.length_b   1.000
_cell.length_c   1.000
_cell.angle_alpha   90.00
_cell.angle_beta   90.00
_cell.angle_gamma   90.00
#
_symmetry.space_group_name_H-M   'P 1'
#
loop_
_entity.id
_entity.type
_entity.pdbx_description
1 polymer ?
#
loop_
_entity_poly.entity_id
_entity_poly.type
_entity_poly.pdbx_seq_one_letter_code
_entity_poly.pdbx_strand_id
1 'polypeptide(L)'
;WGSGKPLLGFLAEYDALAGVGHACGHNLLGTAVAAAACALKADMEATGAAGTIRVYGCPAEEIMSGKIVMNDQGVFDDLDVAITWHPFDRNRVSNDIWQAQDIKNYTFHGISSHAAKAPEKGRSALDAAELMNVGVNYLREHVPGDVRMHYAYIDNGLPANVVPDIAKTNYFIRSYLRSRTEDASERVDNCARGAALMTDTTVDIELVASCSEMKVNRVLTELYYDAMTQVPTPTYTPEELDFAKQITE
;
A
#
# COMPACT_ATOMS: atom_id res chain seq x y z
N TRP A 1 -10.26 -17.35 -20.31
CA TRP A 1 -11.34 -18.10 -20.96
C TRP A 1 -12.31 -17.16 -21.65
N GLY A 2 -12.93 -17.66 -22.74
CA GLY A 2 -13.88 -16.88 -23.54
C GLY A 2 -13.23 -15.95 -24.56
N SER A 3 -14.03 -15.16 -25.24
CA SER A 3 -13.59 -14.17 -26.22
C SER A 3 -14.59 -13.03 -26.33
N GLY A 4 -14.12 -11.86 -26.74
CA GLY A 4 -14.96 -10.67 -26.89
C GLY A 4 -15.16 -9.90 -25.60
N LYS A 5 -16.07 -8.95 -25.64
CA LYS A 5 -16.40 -8.03 -24.53
C LYS A 5 -17.70 -8.45 -23.82
N PRO A 6 -17.88 -8.13 -22.54
CA PRO A 6 -16.89 -7.44 -21.67
C PRO A 6 -15.72 -8.33 -21.29
N LEU A 7 -14.56 -7.70 -21.01
CA LEU A 7 -13.40 -8.37 -20.46
C LEU A 7 -13.36 -8.12 -18.95
N LEU A 8 -13.56 -9.21 -18.19
CA LEU A 8 -13.68 -9.19 -16.74
C LEU A 8 -12.40 -9.73 -16.11
N GLY A 9 -11.73 -8.90 -15.30
CA GLY A 9 -10.54 -9.26 -14.54
C GLY A 9 -10.89 -9.63 -13.10
N PHE A 10 -10.54 -10.83 -12.68
CA PHE A 10 -10.67 -11.32 -11.31
C PHE A 10 -9.30 -11.24 -10.64
N LEU A 11 -9.14 -10.37 -9.63
CA LEU A 11 -7.87 -10.13 -8.95
C LEU A 11 -7.79 -11.01 -7.70
N ALA A 12 -6.85 -11.96 -7.70
CA ALA A 12 -6.67 -12.97 -6.67
C ALA A 12 -5.36 -12.72 -5.90
N GLU A 13 -5.43 -12.05 -4.78
CA GLU A 13 -4.31 -11.93 -3.83
C GLU A 13 -4.10 -13.27 -3.12
N TYR A 14 -2.83 -13.63 -2.85
CA TYR A 14 -2.49 -14.93 -2.27
C TYR A 14 -1.24 -14.92 -1.38
N ASP A 15 -0.61 -13.76 -1.17
CA ASP A 15 0.54 -13.63 -0.28
C ASP A 15 0.11 -13.55 1.20
N ALA A 16 1.08 -13.69 2.08
CA ALA A 16 0.90 -13.69 3.52
C ALA A 16 1.82 -12.66 4.18
N LEU A 17 1.43 -12.18 5.36
CA LEU A 17 2.25 -11.31 6.18
C LEU A 17 3.53 -12.03 6.62
N ALA A 18 4.67 -11.39 6.41
CA ALA A 18 5.97 -11.94 6.81
C ALA A 18 6.03 -12.18 8.32
N GLY A 19 6.36 -13.42 8.72
CA GLY A 19 6.47 -13.81 10.12
C GLY A 19 5.13 -13.99 10.87
N VAL A 20 3.99 -13.69 10.25
CA VAL A 20 2.65 -13.78 10.85
C VAL A 20 1.79 -14.84 10.17
N GLY A 21 1.92 -15.00 8.84
CA GLY A 21 1.09 -15.90 8.04
C GLY A 21 -0.16 -15.20 7.48
N HIS A 22 -1.21 -15.98 7.19
CA HIS A 22 -2.43 -15.48 6.53
C HIS A 22 -3.40 -14.76 7.49
N ALA A 23 -2.91 -13.83 8.31
CA ALA A 23 -3.77 -13.04 9.20
C ALA A 23 -4.67 -12.04 8.42
N CYS A 24 -4.28 -11.64 7.22
CA CYS A 24 -5.10 -10.82 6.32
C CYS A 24 -6.16 -11.62 5.56
N GLY A 25 -6.00 -12.95 5.47
CA GLY A 25 -6.98 -13.86 4.86
C GLY A 25 -6.87 -13.99 3.33
N HIS A 26 -5.74 -13.66 2.71
CA HIS A 26 -5.54 -13.79 1.26
C HIS A 26 -5.64 -15.25 0.76
N ASN A 27 -5.40 -16.24 1.62
CA ASN A 27 -5.66 -17.66 1.32
C ASN A 27 -7.16 -17.93 1.01
N LEU A 28 -8.07 -17.20 1.67
CA LEU A 28 -9.50 -17.25 1.37
C LEU A 28 -9.84 -16.41 0.14
N LEU A 29 -9.25 -15.23 0.04
CA LEU A 29 -9.48 -14.28 -1.07
C LEU A 29 -9.16 -14.93 -2.42
N GLY A 30 -7.93 -15.39 -2.60
CA GLY A 30 -7.46 -15.96 -3.87
C GLY A 30 -8.27 -17.19 -4.28
N THR A 31 -8.60 -18.08 -3.32
CA THR A 31 -9.41 -19.27 -3.57
C THR A 31 -10.83 -18.92 -4.00
N ALA A 32 -11.49 -18.01 -3.30
CA ALA A 32 -12.86 -17.61 -3.62
C ALA A 32 -12.96 -16.86 -4.95
N VAL A 33 -12.00 -16.00 -5.27
CA VAL A 33 -11.91 -15.32 -6.56
C VAL A 33 -11.77 -16.31 -7.72
N ALA A 34 -10.90 -17.31 -7.57
CA ALA A 34 -10.76 -18.37 -8.58
C ALA A 34 -12.06 -19.19 -8.73
N ALA A 35 -12.73 -19.52 -7.62
CA ALA A 35 -14.00 -20.24 -7.64
C ALA A 35 -15.12 -19.41 -8.31
N ALA A 36 -15.18 -18.10 -8.03
CA ALA A 36 -16.14 -17.18 -8.67
C ALA A 36 -15.94 -17.12 -10.20
N ALA A 37 -14.70 -17.05 -10.66
CA ALA A 37 -14.39 -17.08 -12.09
C ALA A 37 -14.80 -18.41 -12.75
N CYS A 38 -14.62 -19.54 -12.07
CA CYS A 38 -15.08 -20.85 -12.54
C CYS A 38 -16.60 -20.95 -12.61
N ALA A 39 -17.30 -20.41 -11.59
CA ALA A 39 -18.75 -20.38 -11.56
C ALA A 39 -19.32 -19.52 -12.70
N LEU A 40 -18.76 -18.32 -12.91
CA LEU A 40 -19.16 -17.44 -14.02
C LEU A 40 -18.89 -18.12 -15.39
N LYS A 41 -17.76 -18.81 -15.54
CA LYS A 41 -17.51 -19.60 -16.74
C LYS A 41 -18.61 -20.62 -17.03
N ALA A 42 -19.00 -21.38 -16.00
CA ALA A 42 -20.05 -22.40 -16.14
C ALA A 42 -21.41 -21.78 -16.50
N ASP A 43 -21.76 -20.63 -15.93
CA ASP A 43 -22.97 -19.89 -16.26
C ASP A 43 -22.94 -19.37 -17.71
N MET A 44 -21.84 -18.77 -18.15
CA MET A 44 -21.66 -18.28 -19.51
C MET A 44 -21.73 -19.43 -20.54
N GLU A 45 -21.19 -20.61 -20.23
CA GLU A 45 -21.30 -21.80 -21.08
C GLU A 45 -22.76 -22.28 -21.18
N ALA A 46 -23.51 -22.22 -20.08
CA ALA A 46 -24.91 -22.65 -20.05
C ALA A 46 -25.86 -21.65 -20.73
N THR A 47 -25.58 -20.36 -20.61
CA THR A 47 -26.45 -19.29 -21.15
C THR A 47 -26.06 -18.84 -22.55
N GLY A 48 -24.85 -19.13 -23.00
CA GLY A 48 -24.30 -18.62 -24.25
C GLY A 48 -23.89 -17.14 -24.16
N ALA A 49 -23.74 -16.59 -22.97
CA ALA A 49 -23.33 -15.20 -22.79
C ALA A 49 -21.91 -14.97 -23.30
N ALA A 50 -21.72 -13.88 -24.06
CA ALA A 50 -20.41 -13.50 -24.59
C ALA A 50 -19.59 -12.74 -23.55
N GLY A 51 -18.28 -12.86 -23.64
CA GLY A 51 -17.32 -12.14 -22.80
C GLY A 51 -16.02 -12.91 -22.59
N THR A 52 -15.08 -12.27 -21.93
CA THR A 52 -13.79 -12.86 -21.57
C THR A 52 -13.58 -12.78 -20.05
N ILE A 53 -13.16 -13.88 -19.44
CA ILE A 53 -12.79 -13.97 -18.04
C ILE A 53 -11.27 -14.13 -17.95
N ARG A 54 -10.62 -13.29 -17.17
CA ARG A 54 -9.21 -13.45 -16.78
C ARG A 54 -9.09 -13.50 -15.26
N VAL A 55 -8.30 -14.43 -14.76
CA VAL A 55 -7.91 -14.46 -13.34
C VAL A 55 -6.45 -14.03 -13.24
N TYR A 56 -6.20 -13.04 -12.41
CA TYR A 56 -4.86 -12.52 -12.16
C TYR A 56 -4.40 -12.94 -10.77
N GLY A 57 -3.33 -13.73 -10.68
CA GLY A 57 -2.64 -13.96 -9.43
C GLY A 57 -1.89 -12.69 -9.03
N CYS A 58 -2.26 -12.08 -7.92
CA CYS A 58 -1.71 -10.82 -7.43
C CYS A 58 -0.80 -11.09 -6.22
N PRO A 59 0.53 -11.22 -6.42
CA PRO A 59 1.49 -11.42 -5.34
C PRO A 59 1.82 -10.11 -4.63
N ALA A 60 2.44 -10.20 -3.45
CA ALA A 60 3.09 -9.09 -2.76
C ALA A 60 2.17 -7.88 -2.51
N GLU A 61 0.89 -8.13 -2.17
CA GLU A 61 -0.05 -7.08 -1.78
C GLU A 61 0.38 -6.46 -0.45
N GLU A 62 0.79 -7.26 0.51
CA GLU A 62 1.18 -6.86 1.87
C GLU A 62 2.39 -5.92 1.94
N ILE A 63 3.15 -5.82 0.87
CA ILE A 63 4.24 -4.85 0.71
C ILE A 63 3.93 -3.80 -0.37
N MET A 64 2.66 -3.72 -0.81
CA MET A 64 2.13 -2.75 -1.76
C MET A 64 2.89 -2.67 -3.09
N SER A 65 3.37 -3.79 -3.61
CA SER A 65 4.20 -3.78 -4.83
C SER A 65 3.60 -4.57 -6.00
N GLY A 66 2.98 -5.72 -5.76
CA GLY A 66 2.59 -6.64 -6.82
C GLY A 66 1.68 -6.05 -7.88
N LYS A 67 0.50 -5.55 -7.50
CA LYS A 67 -0.46 -4.94 -8.44
C LYS A 67 0.06 -3.63 -9.05
N ILE A 68 0.92 -2.89 -8.34
CA ILE A 68 1.55 -1.68 -8.88
C ILE A 68 2.46 -2.06 -10.05
N VAL A 69 3.35 -3.04 -9.86
CA VAL A 69 4.23 -3.54 -10.94
C VAL A 69 3.42 -4.10 -12.11
N MET A 70 2.34 -4.85 -11.85
CA MET A 70 1.46 -5.36 -12.90
C MET A 70 0.79 -4.23 -13.68
N ASN A 71 0.34 -3.18 -12.99
CA ASN A 71 -0.25 -1.99 -13.61
C ASN A 71 0.76 -1.24 -14.48
N ASP A 72 1.98 -1.03 -13.99
CA ASP A 72 3.04 -0.35 -14.74
C ASP A 72 3.47 -1.11 -15.99
N GLN A 73 3.24 -2.41 -16.02
CA GLN A 73 3.43 -3.27 -17.20
C GLN A 73 2.20 -3.31 -18.13
N GLY A 74 1.15 -2.54 -17.84
CA GLY A 74 -0.08 -2.49 -18.65
C GLY A 74 -0.95 -3.75 -18.58
N VAL A 75 -0.76 -4.60 -17.55
CA VAL A 75 -1.46 -5.90 -17.45
C VAL A 75 -2.99 -5.74 -17.36
N PHE A 76 -3.47 -4.58 -16.88
CA PHE A 76 -4.89 -4.30 -16.67
C PHE A 76 -5.52 -3.36 -17.71
N ASP A 77 -4.75 -2.85 -18.67
CA ASP A 77 -5.16 -1.75 -19.55
C ASP A 77 -6.35 -2.09 -20.46
N ASP A 78 -6.55 -3.34 -20.79
CA ASP A 78 -7.62 -3.81 -21.68
C ASP A 78 -8.88 -4.29 -20.93
N LEU A 79 -8.89 -4.26 -19.60
CA LEU A 79 -10.04 -4.65 -18.79
C LEU A 79 -11.20 -3.65 -18.93
N ASP A 80 -12.41 -4.17 -19.06
CA ASP A 80 -13.63 -3.36 -18.91
C ASP A 80 -14.05 -3.25 -17.44
N VAL A 81 -13.81 -4.31 -16.65
CA VAL A 81 -14.12 -4.38 -15.20
C VAL A 81 -13.06 -5.20 -14.49
N ALA A 82 -12.60 -4.70 -13.33
CA ALA A 82 -11.80 -5.44 -12.36
C ALA A 82 -12.65 -5.76 -11.13
N ILE A 83 -12.56 -7.00 -10.66
CA ILE A 83 -13.38 -7.54 -9.56
C ILE A 83 -12.45 -8.19 -8.54
N THR A 84 -12.66 -7.86 -7.27
CA THR A 84 -12.03 -8.52 -6.12
C THR A 84 -12.95 -8.42 -4.90
N TRP A 85 -12.58 -9.08 -3.82
CA TRP A 85 -13.18 -8.92 -2.50
C TRP A 85 -12.08 -9.01 -1.44
N HIS A 86 -12.39 -8.70 -0.20
CA HIS A 86 -11.42 -8.85 0.89
C HIS A 86 -12.12 -9.40 2.13
N PRO A 87 -11.55 -10.40 2.83
CA PRO A 87 -12.06 -10.86 4.12
C PRO A 87 -12.09 -9.71 5.14
N PHE A 88 -13.17 -9.63 5.92
CA PHE A 88 -13.32 -8.63 6.96
C PHE A 88 -14.25 -9.14 8.07
N ASP A 89 -14.52 -8.29 9.08
CA ASP A 89 -15.35 -8.61 10.24
C ASP A 89 -16.86 -8.72 9.96
N ARG A 90 -17.28 -8.34 8.77
CA ARG A 90 -18.69 -8.34 8.36
C ARG A 90 -18.86 -8.41 6.85
N ASN A 91 -20.04 -8.91 6.42
CA ASN A 91 -20.42 -8.85 5.02
C ASN A 91 -20.90 -7.43 4.69
N ARG A 92 -20.18 -6.75 3.83
CA ARG A 92 -20.53 -5.41 3.34
C ARG A 92 -20.01 -5.17 1.94
N VAL A 93 -20.64 -4.28 1.21
CA VAL A 93 -20.06 -3.66 0.02
C VAL A 93 -19.40 -2.35 0.46
N SER A 94 -18.11 -2.19 0.20
CA SER A 94 -17.38 -1.02 0.64
C SER A 94 -17.59 0.16 -0.30
N ASN A 95 -17.93 1.31 0.31
CA ASN A 95 -17.88 2.62 -0.31
C ASN A 95 -16.76 3.48 0.29
N ASP A 96 -15.79 2.85 0.93
CA ASP A 96 -14.70 3.54 1.61
C ASP A 96 -13.78 4.19 0.57
N ILE A 97 -13.37 5.41 0.85
CA ILE A 97 -12.37 6.13 0.06
C ILE A 97 -11.01 5.86 0.70
N TRP A 98 -10.12 5.24 -0.06
CA TRP A 98 -8.75 5.00 0.37
C TRP A 98 -7.86 6.12 -0.15
N GLN A 99 -6.88 6.51 0.66
CA GLN A 99 -5.97 7.60 0.32
C GLN A 99 -4.94 7.16 -0.73
N ALA A 100 -4.60 8.07 -1.62
CA ALA A 100 -3.35 8.00 -2.37
C ALA A 100 -2.17 8.06 -1.40
N GLN A 101 -1.07 7.37 -1.71
CA GLN A 101 0.12 7.41 -0.88
C GLN A 101 1.40 7.23 -1.68
N ASP A 102 2.46 7.85 -1.17
CA ASP A 102 3.86 7.56 -1.51
C ASP A 102 4.57 7.02 -0.28
N ILE A 103 5.33 5.95 -0.49
CA ILE A 103 6.26 5.40 0.51
C ILE A 103 7.66 5.65 0.00
N LYS A 104 8.45 6.39 0.77
CA LYS A 104 9.81 6.77 0.37
C LYS A 104 10.82 6.46 1.47
N ASN A 105 12.00 6.05 1.05
CA ASN A 105 13.17 5.98 1.90
C ASN A 105 14.11 7.12 1.57
N TYR A 106 14.66 7.76 2.61
CA TYR A 106 15.68 8.78 2.52
C TYR A 106 16.91 8.26 3.24
N THR A 107 18.00 8.03 2.49
CA THR A 107 19.28 7.58 3.02
C THR A 107 20.28 8.71 2.96
N PHE A 108 20.65 9.24 4.12
CA PHE A 108 21.67 10.27 4.23
C PHE A 108 23.05 9.61 4.36
N HIS A 109 24.03 10.21 3.67
CA HIS A 109 25.44 9.79 3.68
C HIS A 109 26.31 10.93 4.15
N GLY A 110 27.04 10.70 5.23
CA GLY A 110 27.94 11.64 5.85
C GLY A 110 29.37 11.15 5.89
N ILE A 111 30.14 11.61 6.89
CA ILE A 111 31.52 11.22 7.13
C ILE A 111 31.68 10.91 8.61
N SER A 112 32.08 9.68 8.94
CA SER A 112 32.31 9.33 10.35
C SER A 112 33.60 9.90 10.90
N SER A 113 33.53 10.22 12.19
CA SER A 113 34.69 10.66 12.96
C SER A 113 34.49 10.39 14.44
N HIS A 114 35.55 10.47 15.22
CA HIS A 114 35.45 10.32 16.66
C HIS A 114 34.82 11.57 17.29
N ALA A 115 33.63 11.45 17.85
CA ALA A 115 32.84 12.59 18.31
C ALA A 115 33.48 13.49 19.39
N ALA A 116 34.41 12.96 20.18
CA ALA A 116 35.15 13.75 21.20
C ALA A 116 36.56 14.23 20.77
N LYS A 117 37.20 13.56 19.78
CA LYS A 117 38.58 13.85 19.41
C LYS A 117 38.73 14.70 18.15
N ALA A 118 37.84 14.53 17.19
CA ALA A 118 37.90 15.18 15.90
C ALA A 118 36.49 15.34 15.27
N PRO A 119 35.50 15.88 16.00
CA PRO A 119 34.11 16.02 15.47
C PRO A 119 34.08 16.91 14.22
N GLU A 120 34.97 17.87 14.10
CA GLU A 120 35.12 18.80 12.96
C GLU A 120 35.44 18.10 11.63
N LYS A 121 35.91 16.86 11.68
CA LYS A 121 36.21 16.03 10.50
C LYS A 121 34.99 15.21 10.04
N GLY A 122 33.96 15.12 10.88
CA GLY A 122 32.74 14.40 10.60
C GLY A 122 31.72 15.24 9.85
N ARG A 123 30.74 14.53 9.23
CA ARG A 123 29.52 15.08 8.71
C ARG A 123 28.40 14.11 9.11
N SER A 124 27.52 14.56 9.99
CA SER A 124 26.51 13.66 10.59
C SER A 124 25.31 13.44 9.66
N ALA A 125 25.18 12.23 9.20
CA ALA A 125 23.99 11.80 8.46
C ALA A 125 22.72 11.82 9.35
N LEU A 126 22.88 11.57 10.65
CA LEU A 126 21.77 11.63 11.60
C LEU A 126 21.25 13.05 11.77
N ASP A 127 22.15 14.05 11.89
CA ASP A 127 21.74 15.46 11.99
C ASP A 127 20.99 15.90 10.74
N ALA A 128 21.40 15.43 9.55
CA ALA A 128 20.67 15.67 8.32
C ALA A 128 19.24 15.08 8.37
N ALA A 129 19.11 13.84 8.83
CA ALA A 129 17.80 13.21 8.97
C ALA A 129 16.90 13.94 10.01
N GLU A 130 17.47 14.41 11.11
CA GLU A 130 16.75 15.20 12.12
C GLU A 130 16.29 16.55 11.55
N LEU A 131 17.16 17.27 10.83
CA LEU A 131 16.82 18.54 10.20
C LEU A 131 15.74 18.36 9.12
N MET A 132 15.80 17.29 8.34
CA MET A 132 14.71 16.93 7.43
C MET A 132 13.38 16.78 8.17
N ASN A 133 13.36 16.03 9.28
CA ASN A 133 12.17 15.78 10.07
C ASN A 133 11.61 17.09 10.67
N VAL A 134 12.48 18.00 11.12
CA VAL A 134 12.10 19.35 11.57
C VAL A 134 11.49 20.15 10.41
N GLY A 135 12.12 20.15 9.24
CA GLY A 135 11.61 20.83 8.05
C GLY A 135 10.21 20.32 7.63
N VAL A 136 10.03 18.99 7.62
CA VAL A 136 8.72 18.38 7.33
C VAL A 136 7.68 18.73 8.39
N ASN A 137 8.04 18.86 9.67
CA ASN A 137 7.10 19.28 10.71
C ASN A 137 6.60 20.72 10.49
N TYR A 138 7.45 21.63 10.03
CA TYR A 138 7.01 22.99 9.62
C TYR A 138 6.17 22.95 8.32
N LEU A 139 6.49 22.06 7.38
CA LEU A 139 5.73 21.88 6.16
C LEU A 139 4.27 21.47 6.44
N ARG A 140 3.98 20.75 7.54
CA ARG A 140 2.62 20.29 7.90
C ARG A 140 1.60 21.42 8.00
N GLU A 141 2.02 22.63 8.34
CA GLU A 141 1.15 23.79 8.43
C GLU A 141 0.77 24.37 7.06
N HIS A 142 1.51 24.01 6.00
CA HIS A 142 1.41 24.59 4.66
C HIS A 142 0.97 23.57 3.60
N VAL A 143 0.24 22.52 4.01
CA VAL A 143 -0.37 21.52 3.13
C VAL A 143 -1.87 21.41 3.39
N PRO A 144 -2.68 20.90 2.45
CA PRO A 144 -4.10 20.63 2.69
C PRO A 144 -4.35 19.77 3.92
N GLY A 145 -5.45 20.03 4.63
CA GLY A 145 -5.74 19.41 5.94
C GLY A 145 -5.92 17.88 5.93
N ASP A 146 -6.07 17.26 4.76
CA ASP A 146 -6.14 15.82 4.57
C ASP A 146 -4.78 15.16 4.29
N VAL A 147 -3.73 15.94 4.04
CA VAL A 147 -2.37 15.40 3.87
C VAL A 147 -1.85 14.88 5.20
N ARG A 148 -1.27 13.69 5.17
CA ARG A 148 -0.59 13.06 6.32
C ARG A 148 0.81 12.66 5.91
N MET A 149 1.77 12.97 6.77
CA MET A 149 3.18 12.65 6.60
C MET A 149 3.68 11.99 7.89
N HIS A 150 3.98 10.70 7.82
CA HIS A 150 4.50 9.93 8.94
C HIS A 150 5.89 9.45 8.63
N TYR A 151 6.75 9.36 9.62
CA TYR A 151 8.09 8.82 9.43
C TYR A 151 8.55 7.93 10.58
N ALA A 152 9.51 7.08 10.27
CA ALA A 152 10.25 6.30 11.24
C ALA A 152 11.72 6.21 10.80
N TYR A 153 12.63 6.11 11.76
CA TYR A 153 14.02 5.73 11.47
C TYR A 153 14.07 4.22 11.18
N ILE A 154 14.74 3.86 10.07
CA ILE A 154 15.08 2.47 9.75
C ILE A 154 16.49 2.17 10.22
N ASP A 155 17.40 3.16 10.06
CA ASP A 155 18.75 3.12 10.53
C ASP A 155 19.10 4.52 11.08
N ASN A 156 19.59 4.59 12.31
CA ASN A 156 19.93 5.84 12.97
C ASN A 156 21.46 5.99 13.19
N GLY A 157 22.25 5.10 12.58
CA GLY A 157 23.70 5.18 12.56
C GLY A 157 24.42 4.44 13.68
N LEU A 158 25.51 5.01 14.13
CA LEU A 158 26.50 4.42 15.03
C LEU A 158 26.27 4.81 16.50
N PRO A 159 27.00 4.20 17.46
CA PRO A 159 26.99 4.65 18.85
C PRO A 159 27.35 6.13 19.00
N ALA A 160 26.81 6.80 20.02
CA ALA A 160 26.90 8.26 20.21
C ALA A 160 28.34 8.85 20.31
N ASN A 161 29.37 8.03 20.48
CA ASN A 161 30.79 8.44 20.46
C ASN A 161 31.42 8.48 19.06
N VAL A 162 30.62 8.19 18.02
CA VAL A 162 31.03 8.25 16.62
C VAL A 162 30.02 9.11 15.86
N VAL A 163 30.50 10.07 15.05
CA VAL A 163 29.65 10.84 14.13
C VAL A 163 29.10 9.88 13.08
N PRO A 164 27.77 9.73 12.94
CA PRO A 164 27.18 8.76 12.02
C PRO A 164 27.37 9.16 10.56
N ASP A 165 27.85 8.22 9.74
CA ASP A 165 28.02 8.39 8.30
C ASP A 165 26.85 7.86 7.47
N ILE A 166 25.91 7.15 8.10
CA ILE A 166 24.66 6.70 7.48
C ILE A 166 23.51 6.94 8.47
N ALA A 167 22.37 7.44 7.94
CA ALA A 167 21.09 7.44 8.62
C ALA A 167 19.97 7.25 7.58
N LYS A 168 18.98 6.43 7.90
CA LYS A 168 17.87 6.13 6.98
C LYS A 168 16.53 6.35 7.64
N THR A 169 15.64 7.11 6.98
CA THR A 169 14.26 7.33 7.39
C THR A 169 13.30 6.80 6.32
N ASN A 170 12.18 6.25 6.77
CA ASN A 170 11.07 5.89 5.90
C ASN A 170 9.92 6.86 6.12
N TYR A 171 9.30 7.32 5.05
CA TYR A 171 8.15 8.22 5.05
C TYR A 171 6.94 7.59 4.37
N PHE A 172 5.76 7.78 4.96
CA PHE A 172 4.46 7.57 4.35
C PHE A 172 3.78 8.92 4.17
N ILE A 173 3.51 9.30 2.93
CA ILE A 173 2.88 10.58 2.55
C ILE A 173 1.55 10.25 1.90
N ARG A 174 0.44 10.76 2.45
CA ARG A 174 -0.93 10.35 2.09
C ARG A 174 -1.87 11.53 1.94
N SER A 175 -2.85 11.39 1.03
CA SER A 175 -3.97 12.33 0.86
C SER A 175 -5.14 11.63 0.15
N TYR A 176 -6.35 12.22 0.19
CA TYR A 176 -7.48 11.74 -0.59
C TYR A 176 -7.42 12.10 -2.09
N LEU A 177 -6.36 12.79 -2.53
CA LEU A 177 -6.13 13.10 -3.94
C LEU A 177 -4.66 12.85 -4.29
N ARG A 178 -4.43 12.13 -5.39
CA ARG A 178 -3.08 11.84 -5.89
C ARG A 178 -2.25 13.11 -6.09
N SER A 179 -2.84 14.16 -6.68
CA SER A 179 -2.14 15.43 -6.92
C SER A 179 -1.66 16.13 -5.64
N ARG A 180 -2.38 15.99 -4.53
CA ARG A 180 -1.94 16.52 -3.23
C ARG A 180 -0.83 15.69 -2.61
N THR A 181 -0.88 14.38 -2.81
CA THR A 181 0.19 13.48 -2.36
C THR A 181 1.47 13.77 -3.12
N GLU A 182 1.41 14.00 -4.44
CA GLU A 182 2.55 14.36 -5.28
C GLU A 182 3.19 15.69 -4.87
N ASP A 183 2.38 16.75 -4.68
CA ASP A 183 2.86 18.05 -4.20
C ASP A 183 3.56 17.91 -2.84
N ALA A 184 2.93 17.25 -1.89
CA ALA A 184 3.52 17.04 -0.57
C ALA A 184 4.78 16.20 -0.63
N SER A 185 4.81 15.16 -1.46
CA SER A 185 5.94 14.26 -1.65
C SER A 185 7.16 15.00 -2.20
N GLU A 186 6.99 15.85 -3.23
CA GLU A 186 8.06 16.69 -3.76
C GLU A 186 8.60 17.67 -2.72
N ARG A 187 7.72 18.27 -1.92
CA ARG A 187 8.11 19.20 -0.87
C ARG A 187 8.85 18.52 0.28
N VAL A 188 8.53 17.27 0.60
CA VAL A 188 9.30 16.43 1.53
C VAL A 188 10.69 16.13 0.96
N ASP A 189 10.78 15.82 -0.35
CA ASP A 189 12.07 15.65 -1.03
C ASP A 189 12.94 16.92 -0.94
N ASN A 190 12.33 18.08 -1.06
CA ASN A 190 13.04 19.37 -0.92
C ASN A 190 13.53 19.61 0.51
N CYS A 191 12.78 19.16 1.54
CA CYS A 191 13.28 19.17 2.92
C CYS A 191 14.51 18.28 3.08
N ALA A 192 14.51 17.09 2.47
CA ALA A 192 15.66 16.18 2.52
C ALA A 192 16.90 16.79 1.83
N ARG A 193 16.74 17.35 0.63
CA ARG A 193 17.84 18.03 -0.11
C ARG A 193 18.36 19.24 0.66
N GLY A 194 17.47 20.03 1.27
CA GLY A 194 17.87 21.17 2.10
C GLY A 194 18.63 20.75 3.34
N ALA A 195 18.21 19.69 4.02
CA ALA A 195 18.89 19.13 5.18
C ALA A 195 20.28 18.61 4.83
N ALA A 196 20.42 17.90 3.73
CA ALA A 196 21.72 17.43 3.23
C ALA A 196 22.68 18.60 2.95
N LEU A 197 22.16 19.66 2.32
CA LEU A 197 22.96 20.88 2.05
C LEU A 197 23.40 21.57 3.35
N MET A 198 22.52 21.68 4.34
CA MET A 198 22.85 22.32 5.64
C MET A 198 23.91 21.57 6.44
N THR A 199 24.02 20.27 6.26
CA THR A 199 24.93 19.40 7.02
C THR A 199 26.17 18.96 6.24
N ASP A 200 26.31 19.45 5.00
CA ASP A 200 27.40 19.05 4.10
C ASP A 200 27.46 17.52 3.87
N THR A 201 26.26 16.91 3.74
CA THR A 201 26.03 15.49 3.46
C THR A 201 25.37 15.29 2.09
N THR A 202 25.11 14.05 1.70
CA THR A 202 24.29 13.73 0.52
C THR A 202 23.07 12.91 0.91
N VAL A 203 22.04 12.87 0.05
CA VAL A 203 20.83 12.07 0.28
C VAL A 203 20.44 11.31 -0.98
N ASP A 204 20.17 10.01 -0.83
CA ASP A 204 19.48 9.19 -1.80
C ASP A 204 17.99 9.12 -1.44
N ILE A 205 17.13 9.34 -2.43
CA ILE A 205 15.69 9.31 -2.31
C ILE A 205 15.16 8.14 -3.14
N GLU A 206 14.59 7.15 -2.46
CA GLU A 206 14.04 5.94 -3.07
C GLU A 206 12.51 5.96 -2.95
N LEU A 207 11.79 5.91 -4.07
CA LEU A 207 10.35 5.64 -4.08
C LEU A 207 10.14 4.13 -3.94
N VAL A 208 9.66 3.70 -2.79
CA VAL A 208 9.42 2.27 -2.48
C VAL A 208 8.10 1.79 -3.09
N ALA A 209 7.03 2.58 -2.92
CA ALA A 209 5.72 2.31 -3.48
C ALA A 209 4.92 3.59 -3.66
N SER A 210 4.00 3.57 -4.62
CA SER A 210 3.11 4.69 -4.92
C SER A 210 1.77 4.15 -5.40
N CYS A 211 0.66 4.68 -4.88
CA CYS A 211 -0.68 4.36 -5.37
C CYS A 211 -1.58 5.58 -5.37
N SER A 212 -2.58 5.54 -6.25
CA SER A 212 -3.65 6.54 -6.31
C SER A 212 -4.74 6.25 -5.28
N GLU A 213 -5.57 7.24 -5.03
CA GLU A 213 -6.78 7.07 -4.22
C GLU A 213 -7.76 6.11 -4.89
N MET A 214 -8.51 5.37 -4.07
CA MET A 214 -9.59 4.54 -4.59
C MET A 214 -10.79 5.41 -4.96
N LYS A 215 -11.29 5.24 -6.18
CA LYS A 215 -12.56 5.83 -6.65
C LYS A 215 -13.68 4.81 -6.55
N VAL A 216 -14.73 5.17 -5.84
CA VAL A 216 -15.92 4.34 -5.72
C VAL A 216 -16.67 4.29 -7.06
N ASN A 217 -16.87 3.11 -7.60
CA ASN A 217 -17.75 2.88 -8.74
C ASN A 217 -19.16 2.52 -8.24
N ARG A 218 -20.06 3.50 -8.22
CA ARG A 218 -21.43 3.32 -7.68
C ARG A 218 -22.21 2.22 -8.37
N VAL A 219 -22.09 2.11 -9.68
CA VAL A 219 -22.83 1.07 -10.47
C VAL A 219 -22.39 -0.32 -10.04
N LEU A 220 -21.09 -0.57 -9.98
CA LEU A 220 -20.58 -1.85 -9.51
C LEU A 220 -20.90 -2.11 -8.04
N THR A 221 -20.85 -1.10 -7.21
CA THR A 221 -21.22 -1.21 -5.79
C THR A 221 -22.67 -1.63 -5.61
N GLU A 222 -23.61 -1.03 -6.35
CA GLU A 222 -25.02 -1.37 -6.33
C GLU A 222 -25.24 -2.81 -6.83
N LEU A 223 -24.62 -3.21 -7.94
CA LEU A 223 -24.69 -4.58 -8.45
C LEU A 223 -24.16 -5.62 -7.46
N TYR A 224 -23.04 -5.31 -6.78
CA TYR A 224 -22.51 -6.17 -5.72
C TYR A 224 -23.49 -6.31 -4.55
N TYR A 225 -24.08 -5.20 -4.11
CA TYR A 225 -25.04 -5.21 -3.02
C TYR A 225 -26.27 -6.05 -3.38
N ASP A 226 -26.82 -5.86 -4.57
CA ASP A 226 -27.99 -6.62 -5.05
C ASP A 226 -27.67 -8.12 -5.16
N ALA A 227 -26.49 -8.48 -5.66
CA ALA A 227 -26.03 -9.87 -5.71
C ALA A 227 -25.87 -10.47 -4.30
N MET A 228 -25.25 -9.74 -3.37
CA MET A 228 -25.06 -10.19 -1.97
C MET A 228 -26.40 -10.43 -1.26
N THR A 229 -27.41 -9.60 -1.50
CA THR A 229 -28.75 -9.77 -0.87
C THR A 229 -29.48 -11.01 -1.34
N GLN A 230 -29.10 -11.59 -2.49
CA GLN A 230 -29.68 -12.83 -3.03
C GLN A 230 -29.03 -14.09 -2.45
N VAL A 231 -27.88 -13.95 -1.78
CA VAL A 231 -27.17 -15.07 -1.18
C VAL A 231 -27.47 -15.12 0.32
N PRO A 232 -27.94 -16.26 0.87
CA PRO A 232 -28.19 -16.37 2.30
C PRO A 232 -26.88 -16.23 3.09
N THR A 233 -26.94 -15.52 4.22
CA THR A 233 -25.81 -15.45 5.14
C THR A 233 -25.52 -16.83 5.74
N PRO A 234 -24.24 -17.21 5.91
CA PRO A 234 -23.88 -18.43 6.59
C PRO A 234 -24.48 -18.49 8.00
N THR A 235 -24.93 -19.68 8.41
CA THR A 235 -25.28 -19.96 9.80
C THR A 235 -24.13 -20.66 10.47
N TYR A 236 -23.77 -20.23 11.67
CA TYR A 236 -22.65 -20.79 12.42
C TYR A 236 -23.15 -21.72 13.51
N THR A 237 -22.42 -22.80 13.74
CA THR A 237 -22.69 -23.73 14.87
C THR A 237 -22.26 -23.08 16.19
N PRO A 238 -22.77 -23.60 17.35
CA PRO A 238 -22.31 -23.13 18.66
C PRO A 238 -20.78 -23.26 18.84
N GLU A 239 -20.18 -24.32 18.31
CA GLU A 239 -18.74 -24.56 18.38
C GLU A 239 -17.93 -23.52 17.59
N GLU A 240 -18.40 -23.14 16.39
CA GLU A 240 -17.78 -22.08 15.59
C GLU A 240 -17.89 -20.71 16.26
N LEU A 241 -19.05 -20.42 16.89
CA LEU A 241 -19.23 -19.19 17.65
C LEU A 241 -18.37 -19.15 18.91
N ASP A 242 -18.16 -20.29 19.59
CA ASP A 242 -17.28 -20.37 20.74
C ASP A 242 -15.81 -20.18 20.33
N PHE A 243 -15.40 -20.80 19.22
CA PHE A 243 -14.07 -20.58 18.66
C PHE A 243 -13.82 -19.10 18.31
N ALA A 244 -14.80 -18.44 17.67
CA ALA A 244 -14.71 -17.03 17.34
C ALA A 244 -14.54 -16.15 18.58
N LYS A 245 -15.18 -16.48 19.70
CA LYS A 245 -14.98 -15.79 20.98
C LYS A 245 -13.57 -15.96 21.53
N GLN A 246 -13.04 -17.18 21.47
CA GLN A 246 -11.69 -17.50 22.00
C GLN A 246 -10.58 -16.73 21.25
N ILE A 247 -10.76 -16.40 19.99
CA ILE A 247 -9.77 -15.62 19.21
C ILE A 247 -9.98 -14.11 19.31
N THR A 248 -11.07 -13.62 19.91
CA THR A 248 -11.35 -12.19 20.11
C THR A 248 -11.01 -11.72 21.53
N GLU A 249 -10.79 -12.61 22.47
CA GLU A 249 -10.34 -12.35 23.85
C GLU A 249 -8.80 -12.34 23.94
#